data_69de9c32fd05e982702fbc1d6912a239
#
_entry.id   69de9c32fd05e982702fbc1d6912a239
#
_cell.length_a   1.000
_cell.length_b   1.000
_cell.length_c   1.000
_cell.angle_alpha   90.00
_cell.angle_beta   90.00
_cell.angle_gamma   90.00
#
_symmetry.space_group_name_H-M   'P 1'
#
loop_
_entity.id
_entity.type
_entity.pdbx_description
1 polymer ?
#
loop_
_entity_poly.entity_id
_entity_poly.type
_entity_poly.pdbx_seq_one_letter_code
_entity_poly.pdbx_strand_id
1 'polypeptide(L)'
;MPARVHIVDDDPSFRTAVERRLKQAGYQVATYSSGQQLLERLPDNDDPGCILLDVRIPGLSGPELQSRLSKLGSILPVVFLTAYPDTGATVRVIKAGAEDFLIKPVEPEQLLEAVARAIDRHAATQDKQRQKQEAGALVATLTPREREVFELVVLGKMHKQIAIALGMAERTVKAHRHKVMEKTKAQSLPELVLIAERLGLLGPEGRPRDKEQAESIPDAPGDNIKDP
;
A
#
# COMPACT_ATOMS: atom_id res chain seq x y z
N MET A 1 -10.00 16.25 -6.91
CA MET A 1 -10.45 15.80 -8.26
C MET A 1 -11.51 14.73 -8.10
N PRO A 2 -12.47 14.54 -9.02
CA PRO A 2 -13.42 13.44 -8.91
C PRO A 2 -12.67 12.11 -9.01
N ALA A 3 -13.06 11.15 -8.16
CA ALA A 3 -12.43 9.84 -8.13
C ALA A 3 -12.69 9.06 -9.44
N ARG A 4 -11.71 8.24 -9.85
CA ARG A 4 -11.75 7.47 -11.09
C ARG A 4 -11.97 5.99 -10.82
N VAL A 5 -12.95 5.41 -11.51
CA VAL A 5 -13.25 3.98 -11.46
C VAL A 5 -12.83 3.33 -12.77
N HIS A 6 -11.97 2.31 -12.67
CA HIS A 6 -11.51 1.51 -13.81
C HIS A 6 -12.32 0.23 -13.89
N ILE A 7 -13.06 0.02 -14.99
CA ILE A 7 -13.90 -1.17 -15.20
C ILE A 7 -13.18 -2.11 -16.16
N VAL A 8 -12.90 -3.32 -15.71
CA VAL A 8 -12.29 -4.38 -16.54
C VAL A 8 -13.26 -5.56 -16.63
N ASP A 9 -13.84 -5.74 -17.79
CA ASP A 9 -14.87 -6.74 -18.04
C ASP A 9 -14.93 -7.01 -19.55
N ASP A 10 -15.13 -8.22 -20.01
CA ASP A 10 -15.22 -8.55 -21.44
C ASP A 10 -16.62 -8.32 -22.02
N ASP A 11 -17.68 -8.28 -21.20
CA ASP A 11 -19.04 -7.97 -21.62
C ASP A 11 -19.24 -6.47 -21.89
N PRO A 12 -19.40 -6.03 -23.13
CA PRO A 12 -19.59 -4.62 -23.47
C PRO A 12 -20.90 -4.04 -22.93
N SER A 13 -21.95 -4.85 -22.80
CA SER A 13 -23.27 -4.43 -22.32
C SER A 13 -23.19 -4.12 -20.83
N PHE A 14 -22.57 -5.00 -20.07
CA PHE A 14 -22.31 -4.79 -18.65
C PHE A 14 -21.43 -3.57 -18.40
N ARG A 15 -20.29 -3.43 -19.12
CA ARG A 15 -19.42 -2.26 -19.01
C ARG A 15 -20.17 -0.95 -19.23
N THR A 16 -20.98 -0.88 -20.30
CA THR A 16 -21.74 0.34 -20.64
C THR A 16 -22.77 0.68 -19.56
N ALA A 17 -23.46 -0.31 -19.01
CA ALA A 17 -24.45 -0.11 -17.95
C ALA A 17 -23.81 0.42 -16.65
N VAL A 18 -22.70 -0.21 -16.24
CA VAL A 18 -21.94 0.19 -15.04
C VAL A 18 -21.30 1.58 -15.23
N GLU A 19 -20.69 1.83 -16.38
CA GLU A 19 -20.12 3.14 -16.72
C GLU A 19 -21.15 4.27 -16.60
N ARG A 20 -22.32 4.07 -17.20
CA ARG A 20 -23.42 5.05 -17.14
C ARG A 20 -23.84 5.33 -15.68
N ARG A 21 -23.96 4.29 -14.87
CA ARG A 21 -24.38 4.41 -13.46
C ARG A 21 -23.35 5.17 -12.64
N LEU A 22 -22.07 4.87 -12.79
CA LEU A 22 -20.98 5.52 -12.07
C LEU A 22 -20.82 6.98 -12.50
N LYS A 23 -20.95 7.30 -13.80
CA LYS A 23 -20.95 8.68 -14.29
C LYS A 23 -22.11 9.49 -13.72
N GLN A 24 -23.31 8.92 -13.61
CA GLN A 24 -24.46 9.55 -12.98
C GLN A 24 -24.23 9.84 -11.49
N ALA A 25 -23.44 9.00 -10.81
CA ALA A 25 -23.04 9.21 -9.41
C ALA A 25 -21.84 10.18 -9.25
N GLY A 26 -21.32 10.76 -10.35
CA GLY A 26 -20.25 11.77 -10.31
C GLY A 26 -18.84 11.24 -10.41
N TYR A 27 -18.64 9.94 -10.65
CA TYR A 27 -17.32 9.36 -10.83
C TYR A 27 -16.79 9.56 -12.26
N GLN A 28 -15.48 9.71 -12.39
CA GLN A 28 -14.80 9.50 -13.67
C GLN A 28 -14.68 7.99 -13.95
N VAL A 29 -14.86 7.58 -15.20
CA VAL A 29 -14.83 6.16 -15.53
C VAL A 29 -13.92 5.92 -16.73
N ALA A 30 -13.07 4.89 -16.61
CA ALA A 30 -12.30 4.33 -17.70
C ALA A 30 -12.67 2.84 -17.85
N THR A 31 -12.88 2.40 -19.09
CA THR A 31 -13.32 1.02 -19.39
C THR A 31 -12.28 0.26 -20.19
N TYR A 32 -12.14 -1.02 -19.90
CA TYR A 32 -11.18 -1.94 -20.53
C TYR A 32 -11.89 -3.25 -20.84
N SER A 33 -11.70 -3.78 -22.03
CA SER A 33 -12.28 -5.07 -22.44
C SER A 33 -11.42 -6.27 -22.04
N SER A 34 -10.21 -6.03 -21.52
CA SER A 34 -9.30 -7.08 -21.08
C SER A 34 -8.31 -6.57 -20.02
N GLY A 35 -7.76 -7.48 -19.24
CA GLY A 35 -6.68 -7.16 -18.29
C GLY A 35 -5.43 -6.61 -18.98
N GLN A 36 -5.14 -7.06 -20.19
CA GLN A 36 -4.01 -6.58 -20.98
C GLN A 36 -4.13 -5.08 -21.30
N GLN A 37 -5.32 -4.61 -21.69
CA GLN A 37 -5.57 -3.19 -21.94
C GLN A 37 -5.35 -2.32 -20.69
N LEU A 38 -5.72 -2.81 -19.50
CA LEU A 38 -5.45 -2.10 -18.24
C LEU A 38 -3.95 -2.02 -17.98
N LEU A 39 -3.21 -3.12 -18.18
CA LEU A 39 -1.75 -3.16 -17.96
C LEU A 39 -0.98 -2.24 -18.92
N GLU A 40 -1.45 -2.07 -20.14
CA GLU A 40 -0.86 -1.13 -21.12
C GLU A 40 -1.11 0.35 -20.77
N ARG A 41 -2.11 0.61 -19.94
CA ARG A 41 -2.52 1.96 -19.50
C ARG A 41 -2.67 1.99 -18.00
N LEU A 42 -1.60 1.58 -17.29
CA LEU A 42 -1.62 1.52 -15.83
C LEU A 42 -2.18 2.80 -15.24
N PRO A 43 -3.19 2.69 -14.37
CA PRO A 43 -3.71 3.83 -13.63
C PRO A 43 -2.64 4.44 -12.72
N ASP A 44 -2.68 5.76 -12.59
CA ASP A 44 -1.84 6.44 -11.62
C ASP A 44 -2.33 6.16 -10.19
N ASN A 45 -1.38 5.91 -9.29
CA ASN A 45 -1.68 5.73 -7.88
C ASN A 45 -2.01 7.05 -7.16
N ASP A 46 -1.69 8.20 -7.76
CA ASP A 46 -1.92 9.51 -7.14
C ASP A 46 -3.37 10.00 -7.32
N ASP A 47 -4.09 9.49 -8.33
CA ASP A 47 -5.49 9.81 -8.54
C ASP A 47 -6.39 8.93 -7.64
N PRO A 48 -7.30 9.50 -6.83
CA PRO A 48 -8.26 8.71 -6.05
C PRO A 48 -9.07 7.78 -6.95
N GLY A 49 -9.12 6.48 -6.63
CA GLY A 49 -9.84 5.55 -7.49
C GLY A 49 -9.86 4.11 -7.00
N CYS A 50 -10.49 3.25 -7.82
CA CYS A 50 -10.52 1.81 -7.62
C CYS A 50 -10.68 1.08 -8.96
N ILE A 51 -10.52 -0.25 -8.93
CA ILE A 51 -10.69 -1.13 -10.09
C ILE A 51 -11.89 -2.05 -9.81
N LEU A 52 -12.89 -2.01 -10.70
CA LEU A 52 -13.94 -3.03 -10.79
C LEU A 52 -13.46 -4.08 -11.80
N LEU A 53 -13.32 -5.31 -11.36
CA LEU A 53 -12.65 -6.36 -12.12
C LEU A 53 -13.50 -7.62 -12.19
N ASP A 54 -13.85 -8.06 -13.40
CA ASP A 54 -14.45 -9.39 -13.55
C ASP A 54 -13.42 -10.48 -13.18
N VAL A 55 -13.89 -11.48 -12.46
CA VAL A 55 -13.09 -12.66 -12.09
C VAL A 55 -12.69 -13.45 -13.35
N ARG A 56 -13.58 -13.49 -14.36
CA ARG A 56 -13.38 -14.29 -15.57
C ARG A 56 -13.26 -13.40 -16.80
N ILE A 57 -12.05 -12.97 -17.10
CA ILE A 57 -11.75 -12.28 -18.36
C ILE A 57 -10.84 -13.14 -19.23
N PRO A 58 -11.04 -13.13 -20.57
CA PRO A 58 -10.22 -13.90 -21.48
C PRO A 58 -8.73 -13.54 -21.41
N GLY A 59 -7.89 -14.55 -21.46
CA GLY A 59 -6.43 -14.41 -21.55
C GLY A 59 -5.73 -14.23 -20.20
N LEU A 60 -6.26 -13.42 -19.30
CA LEU A 60 -5.68 -13.14 -17.99
C LEU A 60 -6.80 -13.07 -16.96
N SER A 61 -6.87 -14.03 -16.05
CA SER A 61 -7.90 -14.04 -15.02
C SER A 61 -7.80 -12.83 -14.08
N GLY A 62 -8.93 -12.43 -13.47
CA GLY A 62 -8.97 -11.31 -12.54
C GLY A 62 -7.94 -11.43 -11.40
N PRO A 63 -7.81 -12.57 -10.68
CA PRO A 63 -6.81 -12.75 -9.64
C PRO A 63 -5.36 -12.64 -10.15
N GLU A 64 -5.08 -13.13 -11.37
CA GLU A 64 -3.74 -12.98 -11.98
C GLU A 64 -3.44 -11.52 -12.30
N LEU A 65 -4.44 -10.79 -12.82
CA LEU A 65 -4.33 -9.36 -13.09
C LEU A 65 -4.06 -8.59 -11.79
N GLN A 66 -4.80 -8.87 -10.70
CA GLN A 66 -4.57 -8.26 -9.39
C GLN A 66 -3.13 -8.51 -8.91
N SER A 67 -2.64 -9.75 -9.02
CA SER A 67 -1.26 -10.10 -8.65
C SER A 67 -0.23 -9.32 -9.47
N ARG A 68 -0.45 -9.13 -10.77
CA ARG A 68 0.44 -8.33 -11.63
C ARG A 68 0.41 -6.85 -11.26
N LEU A 69 -0.77 -6.27 -11.02
CA LEU A 69 -0.93 -4.88 -10.58
C LEU A 69 -0.16 -4.64 -9.27
N SER A 70 -0.30 -5.54 -8.30
CA SER A 70 0.43 -5.45 -7.03
C SER A 70 1.95 -5.50 -7.23
N LYS A 71 2.46 -6.39 -8.10
CA LYS A 71 3.90 -6.46 -8.44
C LYS A 71 4.41 -5.21 -9.17
N LEU A 72 3.55 -4.53 -9.89
CA LEU A 72 3.85 -3.24 -10.55
C LEU A 72 3.70 -2.03 -9.61
N GLY A 73 3.41 -2.27 -8.32
CA GLY A 73 3.31 -1.22 -7.31
C GLY A 73 1.98 -0.47 -7.29
N SER A 74 0.94 -1.00 -7.95
CA SER A 74 -0.41 -0.41 -7.85
C SER A 74 -0.97 -0.61 -6.44
N ILE A 75 -1.46 0.48 -5.85
CA ILE A 75 -2.16 0.50 -4.56
C ILE A 75 -3.68 0.67 -4.72
N LEU A 76 -4.17 0.70 -5.96
CA LEU A 76 -5.61 0.80 -6.24
C LEU A 76 -6.34 -0.44 -5.70
N PRO A 77 -7.35 -0.27 -4.86
CA PRO A 77 -8.18 -1.37 -4.40
C PRO A 77 -8.94 -2.02 -5.56
N VAL A 78 -9.07 -3.34 -5.49
CA VAL A 78 -9.79 -4.13 -6.48
C VAL A 78 -11.09 -4.65 -5.87
N VAL A 79 -12.22 -4.31 -6.49
CA VAL A 79 -13.53 -4.88 -6.22
C VAL A 79 -13.85 -5.87 -7.33
N PHE A 80 -14.01 -7.13 -6.96
CA PHE A 80 -14.29 -8.17 -7.93
C PHE A 80 -15.78 -8.26 -8.26
N LEU A 81 -16.06 -8.55 -9.53
CA LEU A 81 -17.39 -8.82 -10.05
C LEU A 81 -17.41 -10.24 -10.61
N THR A 82 -18.47 -11.00 -10.37
CA THR A 82 -18.61 -12.35 -10.93
C THR A 82 -20.05 -12.74 -11.20
N ALA A 83 -20.29 -13.42 -12.30
CA ALA A 83 -21.57 -14.06 -12.60
C ALA A 83 -21.70 -15.46 -11.95
N TYR A 84 -20.59 -16.06 -11.50
CA TYR A 84 -20.54 -17.41 -10.96
C TYR A 84 -19.81 -17.42 -9.60
N PRO A 85 -20.55 -17.27 -8.49
CA PRO A 85 -19.97 -17.36 -7.17
C PRO A 85 -19.51 -18.81 -6.87
N ASP A 86 -18.22 -19.07 -7.04
CA ASP A 86 -17.56 -20.26 -6.54
C ASP A 86 -16.88 -19.92 -5.22
N THR A 87 -17.24 -20.67 -4.17
CA THR A 87 -16.70 -20.45 -2.82
C THR A 87 -15.16 -20.51 -2.82
N GLY A 88 -14.56 -21.38 -3.61
CA GLY A 88 -13.11 -21.50 -3.73
C GLY A 88 -12.47 -20.29 -4.41
N ALA A 89 -13.10 -19.73 -5.45
CA ALA A 89 -12.64 -18.52 -6.10
C ALA A 89 -12.77 -17.29 -5.19
N THR A 90 -13.90 -17.14 -4.51
CA THR A 90 -14.15 -16.05 -3.56
C THR A 90 -13.11 -16.02 -2.44
N VAL A 91 -12.81 -17.16 -1.83
CA VAL A 91 -11.79 -17.26 -0.76
C VAL A 91 -10.39 -16.91 -1.29
N ARG A 92 -10.04 -17.34 -2.50
CA ARG A 92 -8.74 -17.00 -3.10
C ARG A 92 -8.60 -15.51 -3.36
N VAL A 93 -9.63 -14.87 -3.87
CA VAL A 93 -9.68 -13.44 -4.21
C VAL A 93 -9.55 -12.58 -2.94
N ILE A 94 -10.30 -12.92 -1.88
CA ILE A 94 -10.22 -12.23 -0.58
C ILE A 94 -8.83 -12.40 0.04
N LYS A 95 -8.26 -13.62 0.03
CA LYS A 95 -6.90 -13.87 0.53
C LYS A 95 -5.82 -13.15 -0.28
N ALA A 96 -6.08 -12.87 -1.55
CA ALA A 96 -5.20 -12.09 -2.41
C ALA A 96 -5.28 -10.57 -2.16
N GLY A 97 -6.08 -10.12 -1.17
CA GLY A 97 -6.19 -8.72 -0.79
C GLY A 97 -7.21 -7.93 -1.60
N ALA A 98 -8.26 -8.58 -2.13
CA ALA A 98 -9.39 -7.88 -2.71
C ALA A 98 -10.09 -7.02 -1.64
N GLU A 99 -10.55 -5.83 -2.04
CA GLU A 99 -11.31 -4.95 -1.14
C GLU A 99 -12.74 -5.48 -0.94
N ASP A 100 -13.36 -5.96 -2.03
CA ASP A 100 -14.73 -6.46 -1.97
C ASP A 100 -14.99 -7.44 -3.13
N PHE A 101 -16.16 -8.11 -3.06
CA PHE A 101 -16.59 -9.10 -4.03
C PHE A 101 -18.11 -8.98 -4.24
N LEU A 102 -18.55 -8.70 -5.48
CA LEU A 102 -19.94 -8.51 -5.84
C LEU A 102 -20.39 -9.57 -6.85
N ILE A 103 -21.62 -10.07 -6.70
CA ILE A 103 -22.21 -11.07 -7.58
C ILE A 103 -23.09 -10.37 -8.63
N LYS A 104 -22.85 -10.67 -9.90
CA LYS A 104 -23.71 -10.20 -11.02
C LYS A 104 -25.03 -11.00 -11.05
N PRO A 105 -26.19 -10.35 -11.25
CA PRO A 105 -26.39 -8.91 -11.46
C PRO A 105 -26.21 -8.13 -10.15
N VAL A 106 -25.49 -6.98 -10.22
CA VAL A 106 -25.17 -6.14 -9.05
C VAL A 106 -26.24 -5.08 -8.88
N GLU A 107 -26.81 -5.01 -7.69
CA GLU A 107 -27.72 -3.94 -7.32
C GLU A 107 -27.01 -2.59 -7.32
N PRO A 108 -27.64 -1.52 -7.85
CA PRO A 108 -27.01 -0.21 -8.00
C PRO A 108 -26.44 0.36 -6.70
N GLU A 109 -27.14 0.18 -5.60
CA GLU A 109 -26.73 0.68 -4.27
C GLU A 109 -25.49 -0.05 -3.77
N GLN A 110 -25.47 -1.39 -3.87
CA GLN A 110 -24.33 -2.22 -3.49
C GLN A 110 -23.08 -1.87 -4.29
N LEU A 111 -23.22 -1.62 -5.61
CA LEU A 111 -22.11 -1.20 -6.46
C LEU A 111 -21.52 0.14 -5.97
N LEU A 112 -22.37 1.13 -5.73
CA LEU A 112 -21.93 2.46 -5.31
C LEU A 112 -21.28 2.44 -3.92
N GLU A 113 -21.82 1.67 -2.98
CA GLU A 113 -21.24 1.48 -1.66
C GLU A 113 -19.86 0.81 -1.71
N ALA A 114 -19.71 -0.25 -2.51
CA ALA A 114 -18.44 -0.94 -2.68
C ALA A 114 -17.37 -0.03 -3.30
N VAL A 115 -17.76 0.76 -4.31
CA VAL A 115 -16.88 1.76 -4.93
C VAL A 115 -16.48 2.84 -3.94
N ALA A 116 -17.41 3.37 -3.15
CA ALA A 116 -17.12 4.39 -2.14
C ALA A 116 -16.12 3.86 -1.09
N ARG A 117 -16.36 2.67 -0.52
CA ARG A 117 -15.44 2.04 0.44
C ARG A 117 -14.06 1.83 -0.16
N ALA A 118 -13.99 1.36 -1.41
CA ALA A 118 -12.72 1.15 -2.09
C ALA A 118 -11.95 2.47 -2.27
N ILE A 119 -12.62 3.56 -2.67
CA ILE A 119 -11.99 4.87 -2.82
C ILE A 119 -11.49 5.41 -1.48
N ASP A 120 -12.27 5.28 -0.40
CA ASP A 120 -11.85 5.69 0.95
C ASP A 120 -10.62 4.88 1.40
N ARG A 121 -10.59 3.58 1.11
CA ARG A 121 -9.45 2.72 1.38
C ARG A 121 -8.20 3.17 0.62
N HIS A 122 -8.37 3.53 -0.66
CA HIS A 122 -7.28 4.06 -1.47
C HIS A 122 -6.71 5.35 -0.88
N ALA A 123 -7.57 6.32 -0.55
CA ALA A 123 -7.16 7.58 0.07
C ALA A 123 -6.36 7.35 1.37
N ALA A 124 -6.85 6.46 2.24
CA ALA A 124 -6.14 6.11 3.48
C ALA A 124 -4.78 5.45 3.23
N THR A 125 -4.65 4.66 2.16
CA THR A 125 -3.38 4.01 1.77
C THR A 125 -2.40 5.04 1.20
N GLN A 126 -2.87 5.94 0.33
CA GLN A 126 -2.07 7.06 -0.20
C GLN A 126 -1.54 7.95 0.92
N ASP A 127 -2.39 8.32 1.88
CA ASP A 127 -1.97 9.15 3.02
C ASP A 127 -0.88 8.49 3.86
N LYS A 128 -0.99 7.20 4.13
CA LYS A 128 0.05 6.43 4.82
C LYS A 128 1.36 6.39 4.03
N GLN A 129 1.28 6.21 2.73
CA GLN A 129 2.45 6.13 1.86
C GLN A 129 3.15 7.49 1.77
N ARG A 130 2.37 8.58 1.62
CA ARG A 130 2.90 9.95 1.66
C ARG A 130 3.58 10.26 2.98
N GLN A 131 2.94 9.97 4.11
CA GLN A 131 3.52 10.17 5.44
C GLN A 131 4.83 9.38 5.63
N LYS A 132 4.90 8.14 5.11
CA LYS A 132 6.12 7.33 5.13
C LYS A 132 7.23 7.94 4.30
N GLN A 133 6.91 8.44 3.10
CA GLN A 133 7.87 9.10 2.21
C GLN A 133 8.40 10.40 2.84
N GLU A 134 7.53 11.24 3.39
CA GLU A 134 7.91 12.47 4.10
C GLU A 134 8.83 12.18 5.29
N ALA A 135 8.46 11.19 6.12
CA ALA A 135 9.30 10.75 7.25
C ALA A 135 10.66 10.22 6.75
N GLY A 136 10.67 9.44 5.66
CA GLY A 136 11.89 8.94 5.03
C GLY A 136 12.80 10.05 4.54
N ALA A 137 12.25 11.05 3.89
CA ALA A 137 13.00 12.21 3.41
C ALA A 137 13.67 12.99 4.57
N LEU A 138 12.96 13.17 5.70
CA LEU A 138 13.52 13.81 6.87
C LEU A 138 14.68 13.01 7.47
N VAL A 139 14.49 11.70 7.65
CA VAL A 139 15.52 10.82 8.25
C VAL A 139 16.72 10.62 7.30
N ALA A 140 16.53 10.72 5.98
CA ALA A 140 17.61 10.66 5.01
C ALA A 140 18.59 11.84 5.12
N THR A 141 18.20 12.96 5.73
CA THR A 141 19.09 14.10 5.99
C THR A 141 20.04 13.89 7.17
N LEU A 142 19.82 12.85 7.98
CA LEU A 142 20.65 12.56 9.14
C LEU A 142 21.98 11.94 8.69
N THR A 143 23.07 12.39 9.32
CA THR A 143 24.36 11.71 9.19
C THR A 143 24.31 10.33 9.84
N PRO A 144 25.24 9.40 9.54
CA PRO A 144 25.26 8.08 10.17
C PRO A 144 25.21 8.15 11.71
N ARG A 145 25.95 9.05 12.32
CA ARG A 145 25.98 9.24 13.79
C ARG A 145 24.69 9.82 14.34
N GLU A 146 24.06 10.76 13.63
CA GLU A 146 22.75 11.28 14.01
C GLU A 146 21.66 10.21 13.89
N ARG A 147 21.74 9.32 12.89
CA ARG A 147 20.83 8.20 12.73
C ARG A 147 20.94 7.19 13.88
N GLU A 148 22.15 6.81 14.27
CA GLU A 148 22.39 5.94 15.45
C GLU A 148 21.77 6.56 16.72
N VAL A 149 21.97 7.87 16.94
CA VAL A 149 21.35 8.58 18.06
C VAL A 149 19.83 8.62 17.94
N PHE A 150 19.28 8.89 16.76
CA PHE A 150 17.84 8.87 16.48
C PHE A 150 17.23 7.53 16.88
N GLU A 151 17.79 6.40 16.39
CA GLU A 151 17.29 5.05 16.67
C GLU A 151 17.25 4.74 18.18
N LEU A 152 18.24 5.17 18.94
CA LEU A 152 18.28 4.95 20.38
C LEU A 152 17.35 5.91 21.16
N VAL A 153 17.18 7.13 20.67
CA VAL A 153 16.26 8.12 21.28
C VAL A 153 14.81 7.69 21.17
N VAL A 154 14.39 7.21 19.98
CA VAL A 154 13.01 6.74 19.78
C VAL A 154 12.68 5.46 20.56
N LEU A 155 13.71 4.69 20.95
CA LEU A 155 13.61 3.56 21.87
C LEU A 155 13.57 3.98 23.36
N GLY A 156 13.49 5.28 23.64
CA GLY A 156 13.42 5.81 25.01
C GLY A 156 14.72 5.75 25.81
N LYS A 157 15.88 5.53 25.15
CA LYS A 157 17.16 5.49 25.85
C LYS A 157 17.56 6.87 26.37
N MET A 158 18.05 6.93 27.62
CA MET A 158 18.59 8.14 28.20
C MET A 158 19.96 8.48 27.62
N HIS A 159 20.35 9.76 27.66
CA HIS A 159 21.64 10.24 27.13
C HIS A 159 22.84 9.41 27.62
N LYS A 160 22.87 9.05 28.92
CA LYS A 160 23.94 8.22 29.49
C LYS A 160 23.99 6.82 28.85
N GLN A 161 22.84 6.20 28.61
CA GLN A 161 22.77 4.89 27.96
C GLN A 161 23.23 4.96 26.50
N ILE A 162 22.84 6.02 25.79
CA ILE A 162 23.26 6.27 24.40
C ILE A 162 24.77 6.51 24.34
N ALA A 163 25.30 7.31 25.29
CA ALA A 163 26.73 7.60 25.40
C ALA A 163 27.56 6.31 25.53
N ILE A 164 27.14 5.41 26.41
CA ILE A 164 27.79 4.11 26.63
C ILE A 164 27.67 3.24 25.35
N ALA A 165 26.47 3.13 24.77
CA ALA A 165 26.22 2.28 23.61
C ALA A 165 27.01 2.70 22.36
N LEU A 166 27.22 4.02 22.16
CA LEU A 166 27.89 4.56 20.99
C LEU A 166 29.36 4.97 21.23
N GLY A 167 29.88 4.75 22.47
CA GLY A 167 31.28 5.07 22.83
C GLY A 167 31.57 6.57 22.75
N MET A 168 30.66 7.45 23.15
CA MET A 168 30.82 8.90 23.08
C MET A 168 30.45 9.60 24.40
N ALA A 169 30.85 10.85 24.56
CA ALA A 169 30.51 11.64 25.74
C ALA A 169 29.02 12.05 25.71
N GLU A 170 28.37 12.14 26.88
CA GLU A 170 26.97 12.59 26.98
C GLU A 170 26.74 13.97 26.36
N ARG A 171 27.71 14.87 26.44
CA ARG A 171 27.66 16.18 25.78
C ARG A 171 27.53 16.04 24.26
N THR A 172 28.22 15.08 23.66
CA THR A 172 28.18 14.78 22.23
C THR A 172 26.82 14.19 21.85
N VAL A 173 26.25 13.29 22.65
CA VAL A 173 24.89 12.77 22.49
C VAL A 173 23.85 13.89 22.48
N LYS A 174 23.94 14.83 23.41
CA LYS A 174 23.06 16.00 23.50
C LYS A 174 23.15 16.85 22.21
N ALA A 175 24.36 17.07 21.71
CA ALA A 175 24.57 17.83 20.46
C ALA A 175 23.96 17.10 19.24
N HIS A 176 24.19 15.79 19.10
CA HIS A 176 23.57 14.99 18.02
C HIS A 176 22.06 14.96 18.14
N ARG A 177 21.51 14.76 19.35
CA ARG A 177 20.05 14.81 19.56
C ARG A 177 19.46 16.15 19.13
N HIS A 178 20.11 17.26 19.46
CA HIS A 178 19.67 18.58 19.01
C HIS A 178 19.61 18.66 17.48
N LYS A 179 20.65 18.17 16.79
CA LYS A 179 20.70 18.11 15.32
C LYS A 179 19.65 17.17 14.72
N VAL A 180 19.38 16.04 15.39
CA VAL A 180 18.29 15.15 15.00
C VAL A 180 16.94 15.88 15.04
N MET A 181 16.62 16.55 16.15
CA MET A 181 15.38 17.31 16.31
C MET A 181 15.25 18.41 15.26
N GLU A 182 16.34 19.16 15.00
CA GLU A 182 16.39 20.23 14.00
C GLU A 182 16.11 19.68 12.60
N LYS A 183 16.81 18.62 12.16
CA LYS A 183 16.72 18.05 10.80
C LYS A 183 15.42 17.32 10.57
N THR A 184 14.89 16.62 11.58
CA THR A 184 13.59 15.94 11.49
C THR A 184 12.42 16.88 11.70
N LYS A 185 12.68 18.15 12.08
CA LYS A 185 11.68 19.17 12.43
C LYS A 185 10.76 18.76 13.59
N ALA A 186 11.17 17.75 14.36
CA ALA A 186 10.42 17.30 15.53
C ALA A 186 10.63 18.29 16.70
N GLN A 187 9.53 18.74 17.31
CA GLN A 187 9.57 19.65 18.46
C GLN A 187 9.56 18.89 19.80
N SER A 188 9.20 17.61 19.77
CA SER A 188 9.06 16.77 20.95
C SER A 188 9.50 15.32 20.68
N LEU A 189 9.80 14.58 21.77
CA LEU A 189 10.07 13.14 21.65
C LEU A 189 8.89 12.34 21.04
N PRO A 190 7.62 12.58 21.40
CA PRO A 190 6.50 11.93 20.76
C PRO A 190 6.46 12.13 19.23
N GLU A 191 6.76 13.33 18.73
CA GLU A 191 6.82 13.56 17.28
C GLU A 191 7.97 12.78 16.64
N LEU A 192 9.11 12.67 17.29
CA LEU A 192 10.22 11.88 16.79
C LEU A 192 9.87 10.38 16.74
N VAL A 193 9.15 9.87 17.75
CA VAL A 193 8.63 8.51 17.80
C VAL A 193 7.63 8.27 16.65
N LEU A 194 6.72 9.23 16.39
CA LEU A 194 5.76 9.14 15.27
C LEU A 194 6.47 9.04 13.92
N ILE A 195 7.57 9.77 13.71
CA ILE A 195 8.39 9.64 12.50
C ILE A 195 8.96 8.22 12.38
N ALA A 196 9.46 7.63 13.47
CA ALA A 196 10.00 6.28 13.50
C ALA A 196 8.92 5.22 13.24
N GLU A 197 7.70 5.40 13.78
CA GLU A 197 6.54 4.53 13.53
C GLU A 197 6.12 4.55 12.05
N ARG A 198 6.05 5.73 11.44
CA ARG A 198 5.74 5.87 10.00
C ARG A 198 6.75 5.14 9.11
N LEU A 199 8.00 5.05 9.53
CA LEU A 199 9.05 4.30 8.85
C LEU A 199 9.05 2.80 9.16
N GLY A 200 8.21 2.36 10.10
CA GLY A 200 8.14 0.97 10.53
C GLY A 200 9.37 0.51 11.34
N LEU A 201 10.13 1.46 11.91
CA LEU A 201 11.27 1.17 12.78
C LEU A 201 10.85 0.66 14.15
N LEU A 202 9.62 0.98 14.56
CA LEU A 202 9.00 0.53 15.80
C LEU A 202 7.85 -0.42 15.50
N GLY A 203 7.75 -1.49 16.29
CA GLY A 203 6.60 -2.40 16.27
C GLY A 203 5.39 -1.80 17.01
N PRO A 204 4.21 -2.48 16.99
CA PRO A 204 2.97 -2.00 17.61
C PRO A 204 3.07 -1.65 19.11
N GLU A 205 4.07 -2.19 19.81
CA GLU A 205 4.33 -1.94 21.23
C GLU A 205 5.49 -0.96 21.46
N GLY A 206 5.91 -0.18 20.46
CA GLY A 206 7.06 0.73 20.58
C GLY A 206 8.41 0.01 20.75
N ARG A 207 8.47 -1.31 20.50
CA ARG A 207 9.70 -2.11 20.53
C ARG A 207 10.39 -2.11 19.17
N PRO A 208 11.73 -2.23 19.12
CA PRO A 208 12.44 -2.39 17.85
C PRO A 208 11.89 -3.61 17.10
N ARG A 209 11.67 -3.49 15.81
CA ARG A 209 11.52 -4.70 14.97
C ARG A 209 12.90 -5.34 14.86
N ASP A 210 13.01 -6.60 15.21
CA ASP A 210 14.24 -7.38 14.99
C ASP A 210 14.55 -7.36 13.49
N LYS A 211 15.81 -7.02 13.15
CA LYS A 211 16.28 -6.93 11.76
C LYS A 211 16.15 -8.25 10.98
N GLU A 212 16.00 -9.38 11.67
CA GLU A 212 15.81 -10.70 11.06
C GLU A 212 14.46 -10.90 10.36
N GLN A 213 13.43 -10.09 10.66
CA GLN A 213 12.12 -10.21 10.00
C GLN A 213 11.97 -9.33 8.74
N ALA A 214 12.94 -8.50 8.43
CA ALA A 214 12.91 -7.63 7.24
C ALA A 214 13.52 -8.31 5.99
N GLU A 215 14.24 -9.42 6.13
CA GLU A 215 14.94 -10.12 5.03
C GLU A 215 14.26 -11.42 4.55
N SER A 216 13.08 -11.76 5.06
CA SER A 216 12.32 -12.91 4.55
C SER A 216 11.54 -12.55 3.29
N ILE A 217 12.24 -12.18 2.22
CA ILE A 217 11.75 -12.32 0.86
C ILE A 217 12.01 -13.80 0.51
N PRO A 218 10.98 -14.62 0.21
CA PRO A 218 11.23 -15.99 -0.21
C PRO A 218 11.98 -15.96 -1.55
N ASP A 219 13.16 -16.56 -1.53
CA ASP A 219 13.94 -16.87 -2.72
C ASP A 219 13.07 -17.68 -3.71
N ALA A 220 13.17 -17.33 -4.99
CA ALA A 220 12.48 -18.04 -6.05
C ALA A 220 12.94 -19.52 -6.08
N PRO A 221 12.04 -20.49 -6.35
CA PRO A 221 12.45 -21.87 -6.49
C PRO A 221 13.36 -22.01 -7.70
N GLY A 222 14.60 -22.42 -7.43
CA GLY A 222 15.61 -22.73 -8.45
C GLY A 222 15.11 -23.84 -9.37
N ASP A 223 15.21 -23.58 -10.66
CA ASP A 223 15.11 -24.55 -11.75
C ASP A 223 16.08 -25.71 -11.52
N ASN A 224 15.55 -26.86 -11.17
CA ASN A 224 16.29 -28.10 -11.17
C ASN A 224 15.88 -28.91 -12.41
N ILE A 225 16.36 -28.47 -13.58
CA ILE A 225 16.36 -29.30 -14.79
C ILE A 225 17.42 -30.36 -14.60
N LYS A 226 17.00 -31.61 -14.40
CA LYS A 226 17.80 -32.79 -14.64
C LYS A 226 17.26 -33.51 -15.85
N ASP A 227 17.96 -33.37 -16.97
CA ASP A 227 18.01 -34.40 -18.01
C ASP A 227 18.73 -35.66 -17.51
N PRO A 228 18.55 -36.82 -18.08
CA PRO A 228 18.27 -37.14 -19.50
C PRO A 228 16.93 -37.74 -19.80
#